data_e4e7376a3cbfcbe39a58681a9640a680
#
_entry.id   e4e7376a3cbfcbe39a58681a9640a680
#
_cell.length_a   1.000
_cell.length_b   1.000
_cell.length_c   1.000
_cell.angle_alpha   90.00
_cell.angle_beta   90.00
_cell.angle_gamma   90.00
#
_symmetry.space_group_name_H-M   'P 1'
#
loop_
_entity.id
_entity.type
_entity.pdbx_description
1 polymer ?
#
loop_
_entity_poly.entity_id
_entity_poly.type
_entity_poly.pdbx_seq_one_letter_code
_entity_poly.pdbx_strand_id
1 'polypeptide(L)'
;MKHIIILGDGMADHPVERLGGKTLLQYANKPYMDMLAKKGKTGRLVTVPDGFHPGSEVANSSIMGYDQNEVYEGRGPLEAASIGYELEPTDLALRCNIINVQDGKIITHNGGNLETEDADVLIKYLNDTLGKKYPDVKFVTGIQYRHLLVVKHGNKHIDCAPPHDHPNEEWHKLMVKPILPEIGGDEGHISRRDTADLLNQLILESQELLENHPFNVARKERGERMANLIWPWGGGYRPHMLTLSQMYPQIKKGSVISAVDLIRGIGHYAGLRNIIVEGATGLTNTNYEGKAAAAIQALKDGDDFVYVHVEASDEAGHDGDLELKLKTIENLDQRLIKPIFNEVSTWDEPVCIAVLPDHPTPVEIRTHVKEPVPFIIYYPGIEPDSVEKYDEVSCVSGGYGMLQLQEFMNAFMAIN
;
A
#
# COMPACT_ATOMS: atom_id res chain seq x y z
N MET A 1 -5.60 25.58 -11.36
CA MET A 1 -6.14 25.03 -10.10
C MET A 1 -5.24 23.90 -9.63
N LYS A 2 -4.97 23.80 -8.34
CA LYS A 2 -4.22 22.69 -7.72
C LYS A 2 -5.17 21.61 -7.22
N HIS A 3 -4.69 20.39 -7.04
CA HIS A 3 -5.50 19.24 -6.65
C HIS A 3 -4.87 18.50 -5.47
N ILE A 4 -5.67 18.11 -4.50
CA ILE A 4 -5.23 17.28 -3.36
C ILE A 4 -6.24 16.17 -3.08
N ILE A 5 -5.75 14.93 -3.00
CA ILE A 5 -6.51 13.78 -2.53
C ILE A 5 -6.06 13.47 -1.10
N ILE A 6 -7.02 13.38 -0.19
CA ILE A 6 -6.81 13.00 1.21
C ILE A 6 -7.49 11.66 1.43
N LEU A 7 -6.71 10.64 1.71
CA LEU A 7 -7.16 9.28 1.85
C LEU A 7 -7.01 8.79 3.29
N GLY A 8 -8.12 8.33 3.86
CA GLY A 8 -8.14 7.58 5.12
C GLY A 8 -8.28 6.10 4.82
N ASP A 9 -7.18 5.36 4.89
CA ASP A 9 -7.13 3.93 4.59
C ASP A 9 -8.11 3.15 5.49
N GLY A 10 -8.87 2.25 4.89
CA GLY A 10 -9.84 1.41 5.61
C GLY A 10 -10.94 2.17 6.35
N MET A 11 -11.13 3.48 6.11
CA MET A 11 -11.97 4.35 6.92
C MET A 11 -13.47 3.97 6.87
N ALA A 12 -13.95 3.45 5.74
CA ALA A 12 -15.32 2.98 5.61
C ALA A 12 -15.59 1.72 6.45
N ASP A 13 -16.85 1.53 6.84
CA ASP A 13 -17.24 0.44 7.73
C ASP A 13 -18.70 0.01 7.49
N HIS A 14 -19.07 -1.11 8.06
CA HIS A 14 -20.44 -1.58 8.11
C HIS A 14 -21.24 -0.90 9.25
N PRO A 15 -22.59 -0.92 9.19
CA PRO A 15 -23.41 -0.52 10.34
C PRO A 15 -23.13 -1.39 11.57
N VAL A 16 -22.83 -0.76 12.70
CA VAL A 16 -22.48 -1.42 13.95
C VAL A 16 -23.63 -1.32 14.95
N GLU A 17 -24.07 -2.44 15.53
CA GLU A 17 -25.20 -2.48 16.46
C GLU A 17 -24.95 -1.58 17.69
N ARG A 18 -23.74 -1.59 18.25
CA ARG A 18 -23.34 -0.72 19.39
C ARG A 18 -23.46 0.79 19.10
N LEU A 19 -23.49 1.18 17.82
CA LEU A 19 -23.70 2.57 17.38
C LEU A 19 -25.15 2.83 16.94
N GLY A 20 -26.09 1.96 17.32
CA GLY A 20 -27.49 2.05 16.93
C GLY A 20 -27.72 1.80 15.43
N GLY A 21 -26.93 0.91 14.82
CA GLY A 21 -27.02 0.55 13.41
C GLY A 21 -26.43 1.60 12.45
N LYS A 22 -25.59 2.48 12.95
CA LYS A 22 -24.85 3.46 12.16
C LYS A 22 -23.47 2.93 11.78
N THR A 23 -22.94 3.39 10.63
CA THR A 23 -21.53 3.22 10.30
C THR A 23 -20.67 4.15 11.16
N LEU A 24 -19.36 3.90 11.18
CA LEU A 24 -18.44 4.75 11.91
C LEU A 24 -18.41 6.18 11.32
N LEU A 25 -18.47 6.31 9.98
CA LEU A 25 -18.57 7.63 9.34
C LEU A 25 -19.86 8.37 9.68
N GLN A 26 -20.99 7.66 9.85
CA GLN A 26 -22.23 8.29 10.31
C GLN A 26 -22.15 8.75 11.76
N TYR A 27 -21.36 8.08 12.59
CA TYR A 27 -21.31 8.33 14.04
C TYR A 27 -20.22 9.32 14.45
N ALA A 28 -19.05 9.29 13.78
CA ALA A 28 -17.89 10.10 14.11
C ALA A 28 -18.18 11.61 14.04
N ASN A 29 -17.55 12.37 14.94
CA ASN A 29 -17.56 13.83 14.93
C ASN A 29 -16.52 14.34 13.93
N LYS A 30 -16.96 14.62 12.68
CA LYS A 30 -16.11 14.99 11.55
C LYS A 30 -16.64 16.22 10.79
N PRO A 31 -16.70 17.38 11.46
CA PRO A 31 -17.37 18.56 10.93
C PRO A 31 -16.75 19.10 9.64
N TYR A 32 -15.45 18.88 9.38
CA TYR A 32 -14.82 19.34 8.14
C TYR A 32 -15.17 18.42 6.95
N MET A 33 -15.20 17.10 7.13
CA MET A 33 -15.69 16.18 6.10
C MET A 33 -17.16 16.46 5.76
N ASP A 34 -18.01 16.67 6.78
CA ASP A 34 -19.42 16.98 6.56
C ASP A 34 -19.60 18.34 5.88
N MET A 35 -18.81 19.34 6.24
CA MET A 35 -18.81 20.66 5.59
C MET A 35 -18.38 20.57 4.13
N LEU A 36 -17.33 19.78 3.82
CA LEU A 36 -16.86 19.53 2.45
C LEU A 36 -17.93 18.81 1.62
N ALA A 37 -18.62 17.81 2.19
CA ALA A 37 -19.74 17.13 1.54
C ALA A 37 -20.87 18.11 1.23
N LYS A 38 -21.30 18.89 2.22
CA LYS A 38 -22.38 19.87 2.09
C LYS A 38 -22.10 20.99 1.06
N LYS A 39 -20.83 21.36 0.90
CA LYS A 39 -20.40 22.41 -0.04
C LYS A 39 -19.88 21.88 -1.36
N GLY A 40 -19.67 20.57 -1.47
CA GLY A 40 -19.12 19.89 -2.63
C GLY A 40 -20.11 18.98 -3.32
N LYS A 41 -19.59 18.03 -4.05
CA LYS A 41 -20.34 16.90 -4.63
C LYS A 41 -19.77 15.60 -4.14
N THR A 42 -20.64 14.64 -3.94
CA THR A 42 -20.31 13.33 -3.43
C THR A 42 -20.66 12.22 -4.41
N GLY A 43 -20.19 11.03 -4.13
CA GLY A 43 -20.53 9.83 -4.88
C GLY A 43 -19.97 8.60 -4.19
N ARG A 44 -20.02 7.48 -4.89
CA ARG A 44 -19.38 6.24 -4.48
C ARG A 44 -18.41 5.75 -5.54
N LEU A 45 -17.31 5.14 -5.14
CA LEU A 45 -16.27 4.65 -6.03
C LEU A 45 -16.03 3.16 -5.83
N VAL A 46 -16.03 2.39 -6.91
CA VAL A 46 -15.53 1.01 -6.93
C VAL A 46 -14.01 1.09 -7.04
N THR A 47 -13.31 0.86 -5.94
CA THR A 47 -11.85 0.92 -5.86
C THR A 47 -11.17 -0.41 -6.10
N VAL A 48 -11.88 -1.52 -5.86
CA VAL A 48 -11.38 -2.89 -6.07
C VAL A 48 -12.20 -3.54 -7.17
N PRO A 49 -11.67 -3.64 -8.40
CA PRO A 49 -12.36 -4.30 -9.51
C PRO A 49 -12.58 -5.80 -9.25
N ASP A 50 -13.53 -6.39 -9.97
CA ASP A 50 -13.78 -7.82 -9.94
C ASP A 50 -12.51 -8.61 -10.32
N GLY A 51 -12.29 -9.73 -9.64
CA GLY A 51 -11.13 -10.58 -9.86
C GLY A 51 -9.90 -10.23 -9.01
N PHE A 52 -9.86 -9.04 -8.38
CA PHE A 52 -8.75 -8.63 -7.52
C PHE A 52 -9.07 -8.81 -6.04
N HIS A 53 -8.02 -9.04 -5.25
CA HIS A 53 -8.09 -9.03 -3.79
C HIS A 53 -8.24 -7.59 -3.28
N PRO A 54 -9.03 -7.32 -2.23
CA PRO A 54 -9.19 -5.97 -1.66
C PRO A 54 -7.94 -5.56 -0.86
N GLY A 55 -6.86 -5.24 -1.57
CA GLY A 55 -5.62 -4.72 -0.99
C GLY A 55 -5.45 -3.24 -1.29
N SER A 56 -4.73 -2.53 -0.40
CA SER A 56 -4.46 -1.09 -0.56
C SER A 56 -3.69 -0.81 -1.85
N GLU A 57 -2.83 -1.73 -2.32
CA GLU A 57 -2.13 -1.59 -3.59
C GLU A 57 -3.07 -1.55 -4.80
N VAL A 58 -4.11 -2.38 -4.79
CA VAL A 58 -5.14 -2.40 -5.84
C VAL A 58 -6.01 -1.15 -5.76
N ALA A 59 -6.54 -0.87 -4.58
CA ALA A 59 -7.47 0.23 -4.37
C ALA A 59 -6.84 1.61 -4.63
N ASN A 60 -5.64 1.87 -4.11
CA ASN A 60 -4.96 3.16 -4.32
C ASN A 60 -4.54 3.36 -5.78
N SER A 61 -4.08 2.32 -6.48
CA SER A 61 -3.81 2.42 -7.92
C SER A 61 -5.08 2.73 -8.71
N SER A 62 -6.22 2.10 -8.36
CA SER A 62 -7.53 2.38 -8.98
C SER A 62 -7.98 3.83 -8.73
N ILE A 63 -7.80 4.36 -7.51
CA ILE A 63 -8.11 5.76 -7.18
C ILE A 63 -7.27 6.72 -8.03
N MET A 64 -6.00 6.40 -8.29
CA MET A 64 -5.12 7.18 -9.17
C MET A 64 -5.46 7.04 -10.67
N GLY A 65 -6.48 6.25 -11.02
CA GLY A 65 -6.99 6.11 -12.38
C GLY A 65 -6.33 5.00 -13.21
N TYR A 66 -5.64 4.07 -12.58
CA TYR A 66 -5.04 2.92 -13.28
C TYR A 66 -5.99 1.74 -13.38
N ASP A 67 -6.00 1.07 -14.54
CA ASP A 67 -6.67 -0.22 -14.71
C ASP A 67 -5.77 -1.34 -14.16
N GLN A 68 -6.25 -2.03 -13.14
CA GLN A 68 -5.50 -3.09 -12.48
C GLN A 68 -5.18 -4.28 -13.39
N ASN A 69 -6.02 -4.53 -14.39
CA ASN A 69 -5.74 -5.58 -15.38
C ASN A 69 -4.49 -5.27 -16.24
N GLU A 70 -4.13 -3.99 -16.36
CA GLU A 70 -2.99 -3.55 -17.17
C GLU A 70 -1.73 -3.33 -16.33
N VAL A 71 -1.87 -2.87 -15.07
CA VAL A 71 -0.72 -2.38 -14.29
C VAL A 71 -0.34 -3.25 -13.09
N TYR A 72 -1.23 -4.12 -12.61
CA TYR A 72 -0.94 -4.91 -11.43
C TYR A 72 0.09 -6.01 -11.71
N GLU A 73 1.26 -5.90 -11.07
CA GLU A 73 2.37 -6.84 -11.25
C GLU A 73 2.74 -7.60 -9.97
N GLY A 74 2.12 -7.28 -8.85
CA GLY A 74 2.46 -7.87 -7.56
C GLY A 74 3.14 -6.90 -6.60
N ARG A 75 3.48 -7.37 -5.40
CA ARG A 75 4.06 -6.53 -4.33
C ARG A 75 5.54 -6.25 -4.48
N GLY A 76 6.31 -7.19 -5.01
CA GLY A 76 7.77 -7.06 -5.15
C GLY A 76 8.22 -5.79 -5.87
N PRO A 77 7.68 -5.46 -7.05
CA PRO A 77 8.03 -4.22 -7.75
C PRO A 77 7.71 -2.94 -6.95
N LEU A 78 6.61 -2.92 -6.19
CA LEU A 78 6.24 -1.77 -5.35
C LEU A 78 7.21 -1.59 -4.18
N GLU A 79 7.65 -2.69 -3.57
CA GLU A 79 8.71 -2.67 -2.55
C GLU A 79 10.03 -2.16 -3.15
N ALA A 80 10.40 -2.60 -4.34
CA ALA A 80 11.61 -2.11 -5.04
C ALA A 80 11.57 -0.59 -5.21
N ALA A 81 10.46 -0.06 -5.70
CA ALA A 81 10.28 1.38 -5.89
C ALA A 81 10.33 2.15 -4.56
N SER A 82 9.73 1.61 -3.50
CA SER A 82 9.68 2.28 -2.19
C SER A 82 11.05 2.47 -1.56
N ILE A 83 11.96 1.52 -1.77
CA ILE A 83 13.34 1.56 -1.26
C ILE A 83 14.32 2.21 -2.26
N GLY A 84 13.81 2.75 -3.39
CA GLY A 84 14.61 3.39 -4.42
C GLY A 84 15.45 2.45 -5.28
N TYR A 85 15.05 1.17 -5.38
CA TYR A 85 15.70 0.21 -6.26
C TYR A 85 15.06 0.24 -7.65
N GLU A 86 15.83 0.66 -8.66
CA GLU A 86 15.37 0.68 -10.05
C GLU A 86 15.46 -0.71 -10.67
N LEU A 87 14.32 -1.23 -11.12
CA LEU A 87 14.21 -2.51 -11.80
C LEU A 87 14.44 -2.35 -13.30
N GLU A 88 15.25 -3.25 -13.88
CA GLU A 88 15.28 -3.43 -15.32
C GLU A 88 13.99 -4.10 -15.81
N PRO A 89 13.60 -3.93 -17.08
CA PRO A 89 12.33 -4.47 -17.59
C PRO A 89 12.16 -5.98 -17.45
N THR A 90 13.26 -6.74 -17.42
CA THR A 90 13.27 -8.20 -17.31
C THR A 90 13.56 -8.72 -15.91
N ASP A 91 13.71 -7.83 -14.92
CA ASP A 91 13.95 -8.23 -13.53
C ASP A 91 12.66 -8.76 -12.89
N LEU A 92 12.72 -9.94 -12.32
CA LEU A 92 11.71 -10.43 -11.40
C LEU A 92 12.03 -9.90 -10.00
N ALA A 93 11.14 -9.07 -9.47
CA ALA A 93 11.22 -8.58 -8.10
C ALA A 93 10.25 -9.35 -7.21
N LEU A 94 10.76 -9.88 -6.10
CA LEU A 94 9.95 -10.57 -5.09
C LEU A 94 10.15 -9.89 -3.73
N ARG A 95 9.07 -9.73 -2.99
CA ARG A 95 9.19 -9.49 -1.55
C ARG A 95 9.88 -10.70 -0.93
N CYS A 96 10.87 -10.49 -0.09
CA CYS A 96 11.65 -11.54 0.53
C CYS A 96 11.68 -11.34 2.04
N ASN A 97 10.87 -12.09 2.77
CA ASN A 97 10.92 -12.08 4.22
C ASN A 97 12.12 -12.90 4.71
N ILE A 98 12.73 -12.48 5.83
CA ILE A 98 13.51 -13.42 6.66
C ILE A 98 12.57 -13.91 7.74
N ILE A 99 12.25 -15.21 7.74
CA ILE A 99 11.28 -15.83 8.63
C ILE A 99 11.97 -16.70 9.70
N ASN A 100 11.21 -17.10 10.72
CA ASN A 100 11.65 -18.13 11.66
C ASN A 100 10.97 -19.46 11.35
N VAL A 101 11.77 -20.49 11.15
CA VAL A 101 11.31 -21.88 11.05
C VAL A 101 11.92 -22.73 12.18
N GLN A 102 11.14 -23.65 12.70
CA GLN A 102 11.57 -24.62 13.71
C GLN A 102 10.81 -25.93 13.50
N ASP A 103 11.51 -27.06 13.64
CA ASP A 103 10.95 -28.41 13.47
C ASP A 103 10.20 -28.58 12.12
N GLY A 104 10.72 -27.95 11.04
CA GLY A 104 10.16 -28.01 9.70
C GLY A 104 8.92 -27.14 9.48
N LYS A 105 8.53 -26.28 10.44
CA LYS A 105 7.33 -25.44 10.38
C LYS A 105 7.67 -23.95 10.41
N ILE A 106 6.82 -23.13 9.77
CA ILE A 106 6.85 -21.67 9.89
C ILE A 106 6.34 -21.29 11.27
N ILE A 107 7.18 -20.71 12.11
CA ILE A 107 6.80 -20.26 13.45
C ILE A 107 6.40 -18.78 13.42
N THR A 108 7.21 -17.94 12.75
CA THR A 108 6.83 -16.54 12.52
C THR A 108 7.29 -16.08 11.15
N HIS A 109 6.50 -15.24 10.51
CA HIS A 109 6.83 -14.59 9.23
C HIS A 109 7.76 -13.38 9.38
N ASN A 110 8.09 -12.98 10.62
CA ASN A 110 8.86 -11.77 10.95
C ASN A 110 10.24 -12.05 11.56
N GLY A 111 10.77 -13.27 11.41
CA GLY A 111 12.11 -13.62 11.88
C GLY A 111 12.32 -13.47 13.40
N GLY A 112 11.23 -13.56 14.20
CA GLY A 112 11.29 -13.35 15.64
C GLY A 112 11.48 -11.88 16.01
N ASN A 113 10.76 -10.98 15.35
CA ASN A 113 10.85 -9.52 15.50
C ASN A 113 12.25 -8.98 15.14
N LEU A 114 12.67 -9.27 13.93
CA LEU A 114 13.97 -8.84 13.41
C LEU A 114 13.96 -7.31 13.19
N GLU A 115 14.97 -6.62 13.74
CA GLU A 115 15.16 -5.18 13.52
C GLU A 115 15.92 -4.93 12.21
N THR A 116 15.78 -3.72 11.66
CA THR A 116 16.34 -3.38 10.33
C THR A 116 17.86 -3.50 10.29
N GLU A 117 18.55 -3.05 11.34
CA GLU A 117 20.00 -3.07 11.43
C GLU A 117 20.55 -4.50 11.47
N ASP A 118 19.88 -5.38 12.20
CA ASP A 118 20.23 -6.80 12.31
C ASP A 118 19.97 -7.52 10.99
N ALA A 119 18.82 -7.20 10.34
CA ALA A 119 18.47 -7.74 9.05
C ALA A 119 19.47 -7.34 7.96
N ASP A 120 19.96 -6.10 7.97
CA ASP A 120 20.95 -5.61 7.01
C ASP A 120 22.25 -6.43 7.06
N VAL A 121 22.67 -6.86 8.26
CA VAL A 121 23.83 -7.76 8.43
C VAL A 121 23.57 -9.10 7.73
N LEU A 122 22.38 -9.68 7.90
CA LEU A 122 22.03 -10.97 7.29
C LEU A 122 21.88 -10.84 5.76
N ILE A 123 21.28 -9.76 5.26
CA ILE A 123 21.14 -9.51 3.82
C ILE A 123 22.50 -9.31 3.14
N LYS A 124 23.42 -8.58 3.77
CA LYS A 124 24.79 -8.45 3.27
C LYS A 124 25.51 -9.78 3.22
N TYR A 125 25.36 -10.60 4.25
CA TYR A 125 25.89 -11.95 4.27
C TYR A 125 25.33 -12.85 3.17
N LEU A 126 24.01 -12.78 2.91
CA LEU A 126 23.38 -13.50 1.80
C LEU A 126 23.91 -13.06 0.43
N ASN A 127 24.15 -11.76 0.22
CA ASN A 127 24.80 -11.28 -1.02
C ASN A 127 26.26 -11.75 -1.13
N ASP A 128 26.98 -11.79 -0.03
CA ASP A 128 28.38 -12.27 -0.03
C ASP A 128 28.53 -13.77 -0.23
N THR A 129 27.49 -14.52 -0.01
CA THR A 129 27.41 -15.98 -0.20
C THR A 129 26.59 -16.36 -1.43
N LEU A 130 25.26 -16.31 -1.32
CA LEU A 130 24.34 -16.69 -2.40
C LEU A 130 24.43 -15.73 -3.59
N GLY A 131 24.53 -14.43 -3.37
CA GLY A 131 24.66 -13.46 -4.46
C GLY A 131 25.94 -13.62 -5.28
N LYS A 132 27.04 -14.05 -4.66
CA LYS A 132 28.28 -14.40 -5.39
C LYS A 132 28.19 -15.74 -6.11
N LYS A 133 27.44 -16.69 -5.55
CA LYS A 133 27.22 -18.01 -6.17
C LYS A 133 26.25 -17.95 -7.35
N TYR A 134 25.24 -17.07 -7.25
CA TYR A 134 24.19 -16.86 -8.26
C TYR A 134 24.24 -15.39 -8.76
N PRO A 135 25.03 -15.07 -9.79
CA PRO A 135 25.28 -13.67 -10.21
C PRO A 135 24.04 -12.89 -10.65
N ASP A 136 22.99 -13.59 -11.06
CA ASP A 136 21.72 -13.00 -11.48
C ASP A 136 20.75 -12.76 -10.31
N VAL A 137 21.19 -13.04 -9.09
CA VAL A 137 20.42 -12.89 -7.86
C VAL A 137 20.98 -11.77 -7.00
N LYS A 138 20.10 -10.88 -6.52
CA LYS A 138 20.46 -9.80 -5.61
C LYS A 138 19.45 -9.67 -4.48
N PHE A 139 19.94 -9.62 -3.24
CA PHE A 139 19.15 -9.28 -2.07
C PHE A 139 19.33 -7.80 -1.76
N VAL A 140 18.23 -7.10 -1.46
CA VAL A 140 18.26 -5.67 -1.11
C VAL A 140 17.58 -5.48 0.24
N THR A 141 18.26 -4.80 1.17
CA THR A 141 17.74 -4.54 2.52
C THR A 141 16.52 -3.63 2.44
N GLY A 142 15.42 -4.05 3.04
CA GLY A 142 14.23 -3.25 3.27
C GLY A 142 14.11 -2.87 4.75
N ILE A 143 12.92 -3.05 5.32
CA ILE A 143 12.61 -2.67 6.71
C ILE A 143 12.31 -3.92 7.53
N GLN A 144 12.99 -4.06 8.67
CA GLN A 144 12.82 -5.18 9.60
C GLN A 144 13.03 -6.54 8.88
N TYR A 145 12.02 -7.39 8.86
CA TYR A 145 12.06 -8.72 8.23
C TYR A 145 11.71 -8.70 6.73
N ARG A 146 11.30 -7.54 6.18
CA ARG A 146 10.82 -7.37 4.80
C ARG A 146 11.92 -6.83 3.92
N HIS A 147 12.37 -7.63 2.96
CA HIS A 147 13.43 -7.32 2.03
C HIS A 147 12.98 -7.57 0.60
N LEU A 148 13.83 -7.23 -0.36
CA LEU A 148 13.61 -7.48 -1.77
C LEU A 148 14.60 -8.55 -2.26
N LEU A 149 14.10 -9.48 -3.05
CA LEU A 149 14.90 -10.38 -3.87
C LEU A 149 14.68 -10.04 -5.35
N VAL A 150 15.74 -9.76 -6.06
CA VAL A 150 15.71 -9.53 -7.51
C VAL A 150 16.40 -10.68 -8.20
N VAL A 151 15.72 -11.26 -9.21
CA VAL A 151 16.25 -12.31 -10.07
C VAL A 151 16.23 -11.78 -11.51
N LYS A 152 17.42 -11.56 -12.09
CA LYS A 152 17.52 -11.13 -13.49
C LYS A 152 16.95 -12.21 -14.41
N HIS A 153 16.13 -11.76 -15.35
CA HIS A 153 15.43 -12.65 -16.27
C HIS A 153 14.58 -13.76 -15.61
N GLY A 154 14.25 -13.60 -14.31
CA GLY A 154 13.35 -14.54 -13.62
C GLY A 154 11.94 -14.47 -14.20
N ASN A 155 11.18 -15.56 -14.08
CA ASN A 155 9.82 -15.66 -14.59
C ASN A 155 8.79 -15.42 -13.49
N LYS A 156 7.85 -14.50 -13.68
CA LYS A 156 6.80 -14.18 -12.69
C LYS A 156 5.68 -15.22 -12.58
N HIS A 157 5.55 -16.11 -13.59
CA HIS A 157 4.50 -17.13 -13.59
C HIS A 157 4.87 -18.33 -12.70
N ILE A 158 5.03 -18.03 -11.42
CA ILE A 158 5.33 -18.94 -10.32
C ILE A 158 4.33 -18.74 -9.19
N ASP A 159 4.04 -19.80 -8.48
CA ASP A 159 3.18 -19.78 -7.30
C ASP A 159 4.04 -19.76 -6.03
N CYS A 160 3.89 -18.71 -5.25
CA CYS A 160 4.62 -18.46 -4.01
C CYS A 160 3.62 -18.17 -2.88
N ALA A 161 3.61 -18.99 -1.84
CA ALA A 161 2.74 -18.83 -0.69
C ALA A 161 3.19 -17.67 0.21
N PRO A 162 2.32 -16.70 0.56
CA PRO A 162 2.64 -15.67 1.55
C PRO A 162 2.86 -16.29 2.95
N PRO A 163 3.99 -16.04 3.63
CA PRO A 163 4.33 -16.79 4.86
C PRO A 163 3.43 -16.46 6.06
N HIS A 164 2.76 -15.33 6.04
CA HIS A 164 1.84 -14.91 7.11
C HIS A 164 0.49 -15.64 7.07
N ASP A 165 0.14 -16.25 5.93
CA ASP A 165 -1.09 -17.03 5.76
C ASP A 165 -0.93 -18.49 6.23
N HIS A 166 0.31 -18.93 6.49
CA HIS A 166 0.66 -20.32 6.78
C HIS A 166 1.38 -20.54 8.12
N PRO A 167 0.92 -19.94 9.23
CA PRO A 167 1.55 -20.15 10.54
C PRO A 167 1.41 -21.61 10.98
N ASN A 168 2.49 -22.17 11.52
CA ASN A 168 2.61 -23.56 11.97
C ASN A 168 2.49 -24.65 10.87
N GLU A 169 2.47 -24.27 9.60
CA GLU A 169 2.50 -25.23 8.49
C GLU A 169 3.94 -25.67 8.14
N GLU A 170 4.04 -26.84 7.54
CA GLU A 170 5.32 -27.41 7.07
C GLU A 170 5.80 -26.63 5.84
N TRP A 171 6.85 -25.82 5.98
CA TRP A 171 7.32 -24.93 4.93
C TRP A 171 7.78 -25.66 3.65
N HIS A 172 8.27 -26.91 3.75
CA HIS A 172 8.63 -27.70 2.58
C HIS A 172 7.46 -28.02 1.63
N LYS A 173 6.24 -28.04 2.15
CA LYS A 173 5.03 -28.21 1.34
C LYS A 173 4.61 -26.96 0.58
N LEU A 174 5.13 -25.81 0.99
CA LEU A 174 4.83 -24.48 0.47
C LEU A 174 5.91 -23.96 -0.50
N MET A 175 6.86 -24.80 -0.90
CA MET A 175 7.93 -24.44 -1.84
C MET A 175 7.36 -23.90 -3.15
N VAL A 176 8.12 -23.03 -3.79
CA VAL A 176 7.72 -22.36 -5.05
C VAL A 176 7.41 -23.37 -6.15
N LYS A 177 6.34 -23.15 -6.88
CA LYS A 177 5.90 -24.02 -7.99
C LYS A 177 5.76 -23.23 -9.28
N PRO A 178 6.12 -23.81 -10.45
CA PRO A 178 5.81 -23.18 -11.72
C PRO A 178 4.31 -23.22 -11.99
N ILE A 179 3.73 -22.14 -12.53
CA ILE A 179 2.34 -22.14 -13.02
C ILE A 179 2.31 -22.83 -14.38
N LEU A 180 1.63 -23.96 -14.49
CA LEU A 180 1.55 -24.80 -15.68
C LEU A 180 0.13 -24.86 -16.25
N PRO A 181 -0.02 -25.12 -17.56
CA PRO A 181 1.01 -25.28 -18.59
C PRO A 181 1.72 -23.96 -18.93
N GLU A 182 2.96 -24.03 -19.42
CA GLU A 182 3.68 -22.85 -19.90
C GLU A 182 3.06 -22.40 -21.23
N ILE A 183 2.22 -21.36 -21.19
CA ILE A 183 1.50 -20.82 -22.35
C ILE A 183 1.89 -19.36 -22.54
N GLY A 184 2.92 -19.10 -23.35
CA GLY A 184 3.32 -17.74 -23.75
C GLY A 184 3.75 -16.82 -22.61
N GLY A 185 4.21 -15.63 -22.97
CA GLY A 185 4.56 -14.57 -21.98
C GLY A 185 5.91 -14.74 -21.30
N ASP A 186 6.72 -15.68 -21.75
CA ASP A 186 8.02 -16.02 -21.14
C ASP A 186 9.22 -15.47 -21.95
N GLU A 187 8.97 -14.67 -23.00
CA GLU A 187 10.02 -14.13 -23.86
C GLU A 187 10.99 -13.24 -23.08
N GLY A 188 12.29 -13.54 -23.19
CA GLY A 188 13.35 -12.81 -22.47
C GLY A 188 13.56 -13.24 -21.04
N HIS A 189 12.82 -14.24 -20.55
CA HIS A 189 12.91 -14.81 -19.21
C HIS A 189 13.35 -16.27 -19.24
N ILE A 190 13.97 -16.75 -18.17
CA ILE A 190 14.20 -18.19 -17.97
C ILE A 190 12.85 -18.90 -17.76
N SER A 191 12.82 -20.22 -17.92
CA SER A 191 11.57 -20.97 -17.78
C SER A 191 10.95 -20.82 -16.39
N ARG A 192 9.64 -21.01 -16.29
CA ARG A 192 8.91 -20.99 -15.01
C ARG A 192 9.48 -22.03 -14.05
N ARG A 193 9.85 -23.19 -14.58
CA ARG A 193 10.47 -24.28 -13.81
C ARG A 193 11.84 -23.88 -13.29
N ASP A 194 12.73 -23.35 -14.16
CA ASP A 194 14.06 -22.93 -13.75
C ASP A 194 14.01 -21.82 -12.70
N THR A 195 13.04 -20.90 -12.81
CA THR A 195 12.83 -19.86 -11.78
C THR A 195 12.40 -20.47 -10.46
N ALA A 196 11.42 -21.39 -10.47
CA ALA A 196 10.96 -22.06 -9.26
C ALA A 196 12.08 -22.88 -8.61
N ASP A 197 12.85 -23.62 -9.41
CA ASP A 197 13.97 -24.43 -8.94
C ASP A 197 15.08 -23.55 -8.34
N LEU A 198 15.41 -22.40 -8.96
CA LEU A 198 16.36 -21.44 -8.43
C LEU A 198 15.90 -20.88 -7.08
N LEU A 199 14.64 -20.41 -6.99
CA LEU A 199 14.10 -19.86 -5.74
C LEU A 199 14.10 -20.91 -4.62
N ASN A 200 13.71 -22.14 -4.94
CA ASN A 200 13.72 -23.25 -4.00
C ASN A 200 15.15 -23.58 -3.52
N GLN A 201 16.13 -23.53 -4.43
CA GLN A 201 17.54 -23.73 -4.06
C GLN A 201 18.03 -22.61 -3.13
N LEU A 202 17.67 -21.34 -3.41
CA LEU A 202 17.99 -20.20 -2.53
C LEU A 202 17.37 -20.35 -1.15
N ILE A 203 16.12 -20.80 -1.05
CA ILE A 203 15.43 -21.04 0.22
C ILE A 203 16.21 -22.11 1.02
N LEU A 204 16.50 -23.25 0.43
CA LEU A 204 17.20 -24.35 1.09
C LEU A 204 18.60 -23.95 1.57
N GLU A 205 19.40 -23.34 0.70
CA GLU A 205 20.75 -22.91 1.05
C GLU A 205 20.76 -21.79 2.09
N SER A 206 19.76 -20.91 2.08
CA SER A 206 19.65 -19.84 3.08
C SER A 206 19.46 -20.37 4.50
N GLN A 207 18.75 -21.49 4.65
CA GLN A 207 18.57 -22.09 5.99
C GLN A 207 19.90 -22.47 6.60
N GLU A 208 20.73 -23.22 5.88
CA GLU A 208 22.04 -23.66 6.37
C GLU A 208 22.95 -22.46 6.70
N LEU A 209 22.98 -21.46 5.81
CA LEU A 209 23.80 -20.27 6.00
C LEU A 209 23.34 -19.43 7.17
N LEU A 210 22.05 -19.17 7.30
CA LEU A 210 21.50 -18.31 8.35
C LEU A 210 21.50 -18.98 9.72
N GLU A 211 21.22 -20.29 9.81
CA GLU A 211 21.29 -21.03 11.09
C GLU A 211 22.69 -21.01 11.71
N ASN A 212 23.72 -21.04 10.87
CA ASN A 212 25.12 -21.03 11.30
C ASN A 212 25.71 -19.61 11.42
N HIS A 213 24.95 -18.58 11.05
CA HIS A 213 25.42 -17.21 11.18
C HIS A 213 25.56 -16.80 12.67
N PRO A 214 26.65 -16.13 13.09
CA PRO A 214 26.89 -15.76 14.50
C PRO A 214 25.73 -15.04 15.17
N PHE A 215 25.01 -14.20 14.44
CA PHE A 215 23.81 -13.50 14.91
C PHE A 215 22.73 -14.49 15.39
N ASN A 216 22.41 -15.51 14.59
CA ASN A 216 21.39 -16.51 14.92
C ASN A 216 21.87 -17.51 15.98
N VAL A 217 23.16 -17.85 15.97
CA VAL A 217 23.77 -18.68 17.03
C VAL A 217 23.60 -18.00 18.38
N ALA A 218 23.93 -16.69 18.48
CA ALA A 218 23.77 -15.92 19.69
C ALA A 218 22.29 -15.81 20.14
N ARG A 219 21.34 -15.66 19.19
CA ARG A 219 19.89 -15.64 19.50
C ARG A 219 19.45 -16.98 20.09
N LYS A 220 19.88 -18.08 19.48
CA LYS A 220 19.56 -19.43 19.94
C LYS A 220 20.10 -19.69 21.37
N GLU A 221 21.31 -19.25 21.67
CA GLU A 221 21.91 -19.37 23.02
C GLU A 221 21.12 -18.57 24.09
N ARG A 222 20.49 -17.45 23.69
CA ARG A 222 19.61 -16.65 24.55
C ARG A 222 18.17 -17.17 24.63
N GLY A 223 17.84 -18.25 23.91
CA GLY A 223 16.47 -18.76 23.81
C GLY A 223 15.52 -17.90 22.97
N GLU A 224 16.09 -17.02 22.13
CA GLU A 224 15.35 -16.18 21.19
C GLU A 224 15.09 -16.91 19.87
N ARG A 225 14.07 -16.48 19.13
CA ARG A 225 13.77 -17.01 17.80
C ARG A 225 14.83 -16.57 16.79
N MET A 226 15.32 -17.49 16.00
CA MET A 226 16.25 -17.20 14.91
C MET A 226 15.52 -16.60 13.71
N ALA A 227 16.23 -15.76 12.93
CA ALA A 227 15.85 -15.34 11.60
C ALA A 227 16.58 -16.22 10.58
N ASN A 228 16.05 -17.45 10.32
CA ASN A 228 16.84 -18.56 9.79
C ASN A 228 16.42 -19.10 8.41
N LEU A 229 15.47 -18.44 7.75
CA LEU A 229 15.07 -18.83 6.39
C LEU A 229 14.63 -17.61 5.59
N ILE A 230 15.06 -17.48 4.33
CA ILE A 230 14.45 -16.51 3.41
C ILE A 230 13.14 -17.09 2.86
N TRP A 231 12.18 -16.18 2.60
CA TRP A 231 10.91 -16.57 2.01
C TRP A 231 10.47 -15.57 0.94
N PRO A 232 10.76 -15.84 -0.35
CA PRO A 232 10.34 -14.99 -1.47
C PRO A 232 8.88 -15.22 -1.84
N TRP A 233 8.12 -14.13 -2.11
CA TRP A 233 6.73 -14.16 -2.52
C TRP A 233 6.30 -12.84 -3.17
N GLY A 234 5.09 -12.81 -3.76
CA GLY A 234 4.52 -11.60 -4.36
C GLY A 234 5.34 -11.05 -5.53
N GLY A 235 5.85 -11.96 -6.36
CA GLY A 235 6.71 -11.64 -7.50
C GLY A 235 6.01 -10.90 -8.62
N GLY A 236 6.76 -10.03 -9.32
CA GLY A 236 6.29 -9.31 -10.50
C GLY A 236 7.43 -8.59 -11.21
N TYR A 237 7.12 -8.04 -12.38
CA TYR A 237 8.03 -7.19 -13.15
C TYR A 237 7.80 -5.72 -12.84
N ARG A 238 8.66 -4.84 -13.38
CA ARG A 238 8.42 -3.41 -13.36
C ARG A 238 7.07 -3.11 -14.01
N PRO A 239 6.12 -2.44 -13.32
CA PRO A 239 4.82 -2.13 -13.87
C PRO A 239 4.91 -1.21 -15.09
N HIS A 240 4.10 -1.48 -16.11
CA HIS A 240 3.92 -0.58 -17.25
C HIS A 240 2.90 0.50 -16.91
N MET A 241 3.26 1.40 -16.00
CA MET A 241 2.41 2.51 -15.60
C MET A 241 2.80 3.79 -16.35
N LEU A 242 1.83 4.43 -16.99
CA LEU A 242 2.00 5.82 -17.41
C LEU A 242 2.08 6.70 -16.16
N THR A 243 2.92 7.71 -16.18
CA THR A 243 2.92 8.70 -15.08
C THR A 243 1.63 9.51 -15.08
N LEU A 244 1.25 10.05 -13.92
CA LEU A 244 0.05 10.92 -13.85
C LEU A 244 0.17 12.13 -14.77
N SER A 245 1.39 12.66 -14.99
CA SER A 245 1.61 13.75 -15.94
C SER A 245 1.40 13.34 -17.41
N GLN A 246 1.60 12.07 -17.75
CA GLN A 246 1.27 11.53 -19.07
C GLN A 246 -0.22 11.32 -19.26
N MET A 247 -0.93 10.87 -18.21
CA MET A 247 -2.37 10.66 -18.24
C MET A 247 -3.16 11.98 -18.13
N TYR A 248 -2.67 12.89 -17.28
CA TYR A 248 -3.28 14.19 -16.97
C TYR A 248 -2.26 15.30 -17.14
N PRO A 249 -2.12 15.90 -18.35
CA PRO A 249 -1.07 16.87 -18.66
C PRO A 249 -1.05 18.14 -17.81
N GLN A 250 -2.14 18.46 -17.11
CA GLN A 250 -2.21 19.54 -16.13
C GLN A 250 -1.38 19.26 -14.88
N ILE A 251 -1.07 17.99 -14.57
CA ILE A 251 -0.15 17.61 -13.50
C ILE A 251 1.28 17.66 -14.04
N LYS A 252 1.98 18.78 -13.85
CA LYS A 252 3.39 18.90 -14.22
C LYS A 252 4.31 18.45 -13.09
N LYS A 253 3.86 18.66 -11.85
CA LYS A 253 4.58 18.32 -10.64
C LYS A 253 3.60 17.79 -9.59
N GLY A 254 3.93 16.68 -8.97
CA GLY A 254 3.09 16.11 -7.94
C GLY A 254 3.88 15.33 -6.90
N SER A 255 3.25 15.13 -5.74
CA SER A 255 3.86 14.42 -4.60
C SER A 255 2.90 13.44 -3.97
N VAL A 256 3.47 12.39 -3.35
CA VAL A 256 2.78 11.45 -2.47
C VAL A 256 3.36 11.55 -1.06
N ILE A 257 2.46 11.58 -0.07
CA ILE A 257 2.78 11.61 1.36
C ILE A 257 2.16 10.37 1.99
N SER A 258 2.98 9.37 2.29
CA SER A 258 2.56 8.14 2.96
C SER A 258 3.69 7.56 3.79
N ALA A 259 3.34 6.89 4.89
CA ALA A 259 4.27 6.07 5.66
C ALA A 259 4.31 4.61 5.18
N VAL A 260 3.43 4.24 4.24
CA VAL A 260 3.27 2.86 3.74
C VAL A 260 4.07 2.68 2.46
N ASP A 261 4.97 1.69 2.45
CA ASP A 261 5.88 1.43 1.35
C ASP A 261 5.14 1.12 0.03
N LEU A 262 4.05 0.36 0.08
CA LEU A 262 3.24 0.05 -1.10
C LEU A 262 2.71 1.32 -1.79
N ILE A 263 2.20 2.26 -1.01
CA ILE A 263 1.65 3.53 -1.53
C ILE A 263 2.77 4.42 -2.09
N ARG A 264 3.92 4.44 -1.42
CA ARG A 264 5.11 5.15 -1.90
C ARG A 264 5.62 4.56 -3.23
N GLY A 265 5.58 3.23 -3.36
CA GLY A 265 5.93 2.52 -4.59
C GLY A 265 4.99 2.85 -5.74
N ILE A 266 3.67 2.86 -5.50
CA ILE A 266 2.67 3.29 -6.49
C ILE A 266 2.96 4.75 -6.90
N GLY A 267 3.16 5.65 -5.94
CA GLY A 267 3.48 7.04 -6.20
C GLY A 267 4.74 7.21 -7.05
N HIS A 268 5.78 6.42 -6.81
CA HIS A 268 7.00 6.42 -7.60
C HIS A 268 6.72 6.08 -9.09
N TYR A 269 6.02 4.96 -9.35
CA TYR A 269 5.67 4.57 -10.73
C TYR A 269 4.68 5.55 -11.38
N ALA A 270 3.82 6.18 -10.58
CA ALA A 270 2.93 7.25 -11.04
C ALA A 270 3.67 8.58 -11.35
N GLY A 271 4.98 8.64 -11.14
CA GLY A 271 5.81 9.82 -11.36
C GLY A 271 5.69 10.90 -10.29
N LEU A 272 5.19 10.52 -9.10
CA LEU A 272 5.07 11.43 -7.95
C LEU A 272 6.34 11.40 -7.09
N ARG A 273 6.71 12.55 -6.55
CA ARG A 273 7.78 12.68 -5.58
C ARG A 273 7.32 12.17 -4.22
N ASN A 274 8.06 11.23 -3.62
CA ASN A 274 7.83 10.78 -2.26
C ASN A 274 8.29 11.85 -1.24
N ILE A 275 7.37 12.31 -0.39
CA ILE A 275 7.69 13.18 0.74
C ILE A 275 7.66 12.37 2.02
N ILE A 276 8.80 12.30 2.68
CA ILE A 276 8.95 11.63 3.96
C ILE A 276 8.66 12.63 5.08
N VAL A 277 7.75 12.28 5.97
CA VAL A 277 7.35 13.10 7.11
C VAL A 277 7.87 12.45 8.39
N GLU A 278 8.65 13.20 9.16
CA GLU A 278 9.17 12.73 10.44
C GLU A 278 8.02 12.41 11.41
N GLY A 279 8.11 11.25 12.07
CA GLY A 279 7.07 10.75 12.97
C GLY A 279 5.80 10.26 12.28
N ALA A 280 5.74 10.26 10.95
CA ALA A 280 4.67 9.57 10.22
C ALA A 280 4.92 8.06 10.26
N THR A 281 3.89 7.33 10.68
CA THR A 281 3.88 5.86 10.77
C THR A 281 2.67 5.30 10.04
N GLY A 282 2.64 3.99 9.78
CA GLY A 282 1.44 3.25 9.38
C GLY A 282 0.50 2.93 10.55
N LEU A 283 0.70 3.51 11.74
CA LEU A 283 -0.04 3.20 12.95
C LEU A 283 -1.01 4.34 13.33
N THR A 284 -1.86 4.06 14.31
CA THR A 284 -2.91 4.99 14.78
C THR A 284 -2.37 6.28 15.41
N ASN A 285 -1.12 6.29 15.89
CA ASN A 285 -0.43 7.45 16.47
C ASN A 285 0.42 8.24 15.47
N THR A 286 0.15 8.11 14.18
CA THR A 286 0.90 8.81 13.12
C THR A 286 0.88 10.34 13.27
N ASN A 287 1.86 11.03 12.68
CA ASN A 287 1.98 12.49 12.69
C ASN A 287 1.04 13.14 11.65
N TYR A 288 -0.23 13.34 12.01
CA TYR A 288 -1.23 13.99 11.14
C TYR A 288 -0.85 15.42 10.78
N GLU A 289 -0.41 16.21 11.76
CA GLU A 289 -0.02 17.61 11.58
C GLU A 289 1.18 17.76 10.64
N GLY A 290 2.16 16.88 10.78
CA GLY A 290 3.32 16.83 9.89
C GLY A 290 2.93 16.51 8.45
N LYS A 291 2.01 15.56 8.24
CA LYS A 291 1.46 15.25 6.91
C LYS A 291 0.69 16.42 6.32
N ALA A 292 -0.12 17.13 7.13
CA ALA A 292 -0.83 18.31 6.69
C ALA A 292 0.13 19.44 6.28
N ALA A 293 1.12 19.73 7.11
CA ALA A 293 2.14 20.74 6.82
C ALA A 293 2.94 20.42 5.54
N ALA A 294 3.31 19.16 5.36
CA ALA A 294 4.02 18.70 4.17
C ALA A 294 3.17 18.85 2.89
N ALA A 295 1.87 18.53 2.95
CA ALA A 295 0.95 18.70 1.84
C ALA A 295 0.78 20.19 1.45
N ILE A 296 0.57 21.05 2.42
CA ILE A 296 0.48 22.51 2.24
C ILE A 296 1.78 23.04 1.61
N GLN A 297 2.93 22.63 2.14
CA GLN A 297 4.22 23.07 1.62
C GLN A 297 4.47 22.61 0.19
N ALA A 298 4.13 21.35 -0.14
CA ALA A 298 4.25 20.83 -1.50
C ALA A 298 3.43 21.66 -2.51
N LEU A 299 2.18 21.99 -2.16
CA LEU A 299 1.35 22.86 -2.99
C LEU A 299 1.93 24.27 -3.11
N LYS A 300 2.49 24.87 -2.04
CA LYS A 300 3.19 26.16 -2.08
C LYS A 300 4.44 26.13 -2.95
N ASP A 301 5.16 25.01 -2.95
CA ASP A 301 6.38 24.81 -3.75
C ASP A 301 6.10 24.50 -5.23
N GLY A 302 4.83 24.59 -5.63
CA GLY A 302 4.41 24.51 -7.01
C GLY A 302 3.94 23.11 -7.46
N ASP A 303 3.66 22.20 -6.56
CA ASP A 303 2.99 20.95 -6.94
C ASP A 303 1.55 21.25 -7.40
N ASP A 304 1.17 20.65 -8.52
CA ASP A 304 -0.18 20.71 -9.09
C ASP A 304 -1.09 19.65 -8.47
N PHE A 305 -0.49 18.57 -7.94
CA PHE A 305 -1.17 17.41 -7.40
C PHE A 305 -0.47 16.87 -6.15
N VAL A 306 -1.21 16.63 -5.08
CA VAL A 306 -0.71 15.99 -3.86
C VAL A 306 -1.64 14.86 -3.43
N TYR A 307 -1.06 13.69 -3.17
CA TYR A 307 -1.76 12.53 -2.63
C TYR A 307 -1.33 12.28 -1.20
N VAL A 308 -2.24 12.44 -0.25
CA VAL A 308 -1.98 12.25 1.18
C VAL A 308 -2.69 11.01 1.68
N HIS A 309 -1.92 10.06 2.15
CA HIS A 309 -2.41 8.76 2.64
C HIS A 309 -2.18 8.62 4.15
N VAL A 310 -3.19 8.14 4.87
CA VAL A 310 -3.17 7.89 6.32
C VAL A 310 -3.74 6.51 6.62
N GLU A 311 -2.90 5.59 7.09
CA GLU A 311 -3.20 4.18 7.38
C GLU A 311 -4.03 3.95 8.64
N ALA A 312 -4.02 4.89 9.57
CA ALA A 312 -4.45 4.72 10.96
C ALA A 312 -5.84 4.07 11.17
N SER A 313 -6.81 4.33 10.30
CA SER A 313 -8.16 3.75 10.42
C SER A 313 -8.24 2.30 9.97
N ASP A 314 -7.37 1.89 9.05
CA ASP A 314 -7.24 0.51 8.60
C ASP A 314 -6.68 -0.38 9.72
N GLU A 315 -5.58 0.04 10.35
CA GLU A 315 -4.99 -0.66 11.50
C GLU A 315 -6.00 -0.86 12.64
N ALA A 316 -6.74 0.21 13.00
CA ALA A 316 -7.79 0.11 14.02
C ALA A 316 -8.94 -0.83 13.59
N GLY A 317 -9.25 -0.89 12.31
CA GLY A 317 -10.20 -1.84 11.71
C GLY A 317 -9.74 -3.29 11.86
N HIS A 318 -8.49 -3.58 11.53
CA HIS A 318 -7.87 -4.90 11.69
C HIS A 318 -7.81 -5.36 13.16
N ASP A 319 -7.55 -4.45 14.07
CA ASP A 319 -7.60 -4.70 15.51
C ASP A 319 -9.02 -4.96 16.01
N GLY A 320 -10.04 -4.54 15.26
CA GLY A 320 -11.45 -4.60 15.65
C GLY A 320 -11.76 -3.62 16.80
N ASP A 321 -10.95 -2.56 16.93
CA ASP A 321 -11.10 -1.54 17.98
C ASP A 321 -11.99 -0.39 17.47
N LEU A 322 -13.27 -0.48 17.81
CA LEU A 322 -14.30 0.49 17.42
C LEU A 322 -13.95 1.92 17.87
N GLU A 323 -13.58 2.08 19.14
CA GLU A 323 -13.32 3.40 19.74
C GLU A 323 -12.06 4.02 19.14
N LEU A 324 -11.03 3.21 18.92
CA LEU A 324 -9.80 3.64 18.29
C LEU A 324 -10.07 4.05 16.84
N LYS A 325 -10.84 3.27 16.08
CA LYS A 325 -11.17 3.60 14.69
C LYS A 325 -11.98 4.90 14.58
N LEU A 326 -12.97 5.11 15.44
CA LEU A 326 -13.69 6.39 15.56
C LEU A 326 -12.70 7.54 15.80
N LYS A 327 -11.77 7.36 16.72
CA LYS A 327 -10.76 8.37 17.05
C LYS A 327 -9.84 8.69 15.88
N THR A 328 -9.44 7.69 15.09
CA THR A 328 -8.59 7.91 13.89
C THR A 328 -9.32 8.70 12.81
N ILE A 329 -10.63 8.44 12.59
CA ILE A 329 -11.47 9.21 11.67
C ILE A 329 -11.58 10.67 12.13
N GLU A 330 -11.85 10.91 13.42
CA GLU A 330 -11.92 12.25 13.99
C GLU A 330 -10.58 12.99 13.94
N ASN A 331 -9.46 12.27 14.14
CA ASN A 331 -8.12 12.82 13.99
C ASN A 331 -7.84 13.23 12.53
N LEU A 332 -8.22 12.42 11.57
CA LEU A 332 -8.08 12.75 10.15
C LEU A 332 -8.81 14.06 9.82
N ASP A 333 -10.05 14.19 10.30
CA ASP A 333 -10.86 15.41 10.13
C ASP A 333 -10.21 16.65 10.79
N GLN A 334 -9.86 16.56 12.08
CA GLN A 334 -9.45 17.71 12.87
C GLN A 334 -7.96 18.06 12.72
N ARG A 335 -7.09 17.06 12.55
CA ARG A 335 -5.65 17.23 12.60
C ARG A 335 -4.99 17.26 11.21
N LEU A 336 -5.72 16.81 10.15
CA LEU A 336 -5.21 16.83 8.80
C LEU A 336 -6.10 17.63 7.85
N ILE A 337 -7.39 17.30 7.70
CA ILE A 337 -8.30 18.00 6.76
C ILE A 337 -8.49 19.45 7.16
N LYS A 338 -8.81 19.69 8.42
CA LYS A 338 -9.02 21.07 8.94
C LYS A 338 -7.86 22.01 8.67
N PRO A 339 -6.60 21.73 9.05
CA PRO A 339 -5.50 22.64 8.77
C PRO A 339 -5.25 22.84 7.28
N ILE A 340 -5.37 21.78 6.44
CA ILE A 340 -5.25 21.91 4.99
C ILE A 340 -6.34 22.83 4.45
N PHE A 341 -7.62 22.57 4.76
CA PHE A 341 -8.74 23.37 4.27
C PHE A 341 -8.61 24.84 4.70
N ASN A 342 -8.32 25.11 5.97
CA ASN A 342 -8.20 26.47 6.48
C ASN A 342 -7.08 27.27 5.80
N GLU A 343 -5.98 26.62 5.46
CA GLU A 343 -4.87 27.24 4.73
C GLU A 343 -5.23 27.50 3.27
N VAL A 344 -5.60 26.45 2.53
CA VAL A 344 -5.80 26.55 1.07
C VAL A 344 -7.03 27.40 0.70
N SER A 345 -8.01 27.51 1.58
CA SER A 345 -9.19 28.36 1.36
C SER A 345 -8.88 29.87 1.38
N THR A 346 -7.70 30.27 1.84
CA THR A 346 -7.23 31.67 1.85
C THR A 346 -6.43 32.04 0.60
N TRP A 347 -6.13 31.06 -0.28
CA TRP A 347 -5.29 31.30 -1.44
C TRP A 347 -6.07 31.85 -2.63
N ASP A 348 -5.42 32.72 -3.40
CA ASP A 348 -5.98 33.23 -4.67
C ASP A 348 -6.11 32.11 -5.72
N GLU A 349 -5.13 31.18 -5.76
CA GLU A 349 -5.22 30.01 -6.60
C GLU A 349 -6.07 28.93 -5.93
N PRO A 350 -7.22 28.56 -6.51
CA PRO A 350 -8.11 27.59 -5.90
C PRO A 350 -7.51 26.18 -5.85
N VAL A 351 -7.87 25.43 -4.82
CA VAL A 351 -7.48 24.05 -4.62
C VAL A 351 -8.72 23.15 -4.64
N CYS A 352 -8.68 22.14 -5.50
CA CYS A 352 -9.68 21.07 -5.50
C CYS A 352 -9.28 20.00 -4.50
N ILE A 353 -10.19 19.66 -3.59
CA ILE A 353 -9.98 18.70 -2.50
C ILE A 353 -10.87 17.49 -2.74
N ALA A 354 -10.28 16.30 -2.76
CA ALA A 354 -11.03 15.04 -2.66
C ALA A 354 -10.73 14.36 -1.32
N VAL A 355 -11.76 13.75 -0.71
CA VAL A 355 -11.63 12.95 0.51
C VAL A 355 -12.34 11.62 0.28
N LEU A 356 -11.64 10.51 0.54
CA LEU A 356 -12.20 9.16 0.42
C LEU A 356 -11.38 8.13 1.22
N PRO A 357 -11.95 6.96 1.56
CA PRO A 357 -11.19 5.75 1.89
C PRO A 357 -10.78 5.03 0.59
N ASP A 358 -9.88 4.07 0.71
CA ASP A 358 -9.54 3.17 -0.39
C ASP A 358 -10.43 1.90 -0.41
N HIS A 359 -10.70 1.33 0.74
CA HIS A 359 -11.63 0.21 0.93
C HIS A 359 -12.25 0.27 2.33
N PRO A 360 -13.32 -0.47 2.61
CA PRO A 360 -13.76 -0.69 3.97
C PRO A 360 -12.88 -1.74 4.67
N THR A 361 -12.60 -1.50 5.97
CA THR A 361 -12.00 -2.48 6.89
C THR A 361 -12.88 -2.58 8.13
N PRO A 362 -14.05 -3.26 8.00
CA PRO A 362 -15.05 -3.25 9.05
C PRO A 362 -14.51 -3.84 10.36
N VAL A 363 -14.72 -3.13 11.47
CA VAL A 363 -14.22 -3.51 12.80
C VAL A 363 -14.73 -4.88 13.27
N GLU A 364 -15.90 -5.31 12.81
CA GLU A 364 -16.46 -6.61 13.15
C GLU A 364 -15.89 -7.75 12.31
N ILE A 365 -15.43 -7.45 11.08
CA ILE A 365 -14.82 -8.42 10.13
C ILE A 365 -13.31 -8.49 10.31
N ARG A 366 -12.65 -7.36 10.65
CA ARG A 366 -11.20 -7.21 10.85
C ARG A 366 -10.36 -7.53 9.63
N THR A 367 -10.92 -7.33 8.44
CA THR A 367 -10.23 -7.46 7.16
C THR A 367 -10.92 -6.64 6.09
N HIS A 368 -10.23 -6.43 4.98
CA HIS A 368 -10.73 -5.64 3.86
C HIS A 368 -11.92 -6.30 3.16
N VAL A 369 -12.86 -5.49 2.71
CA VAL A 369 -14.00 -5.92 1.88
C VAL A 369 -14.08 -5.07 0.60
N LYS A 370 -14.87 -5.52 -0.40
CA LYS A 370 -14.88 -4.94 -1.76
C LYS A 370 -16.01 -3.93 -2.02
N GLU A 371 -16.76 -3.53 -1.01
CA GLU A 371 -17.85 -2.59 -1.22
C GLU A 371 -17.33 -1.23 -1.73
N PRO A 372 -18.12 -0.55 -2.59
CA PRO A 372 -17.81 0.79 -3.03
C PRO A 372 -17.70 1.77 -1.87
N VAL A 373 -16.73 2.67 -1.93
CA VAL A 373 -16.46 3.65 -0.88
C VAL A 373 -17.07 5.01 -1.19
N PRO A 374 -17.49 5.80 -0.18
CA PRO A 374 -17.95 7.16 -0.38
C PRO A 374 -16.79 8.10 -0.70
N PHE A 375 -17.02 9.10 -1.56
CA PHE A 375 -16.03 10.15 -1.82
C PHE A 375 -16.68 11.54 -1.86
N ILE A 376 -15.86 12.56 -1.62
CA ILE A 376 -16.17 13.98 -1.76
C ILE A 376 -15.23 14.57 -2.81
N ILE A 377 -15.75 15.47 -3.66
CA ILE A 377 -14.95 16.43 -4.42
C ILE A 377 -15.47 17.83 -4.12
N TYR A 378 -14.58 18.70 -3.65
CA TYR A 378 -14.87 20.08 -3.32
C TYR A 378 -13.86 21.02 -3.99
N TYR A 379 -14.35 22.10 -4.55
CA TYR A 379 -13.55 23.26 -4.96
C TYR A 379 -14.38 24.54 -4.85
N PRO A 380 -13.75 25.73 -4.70
CA PRO A 380 -14.48 26.98 -4.63
C PRO A 380 -15.34 27.21 -5.89
N GLY A 381 -16.63 27.39 -5.68
CA GLY A 381 -17.59 27.65 -6.78
C GLY A 381 -18.25 26.40 -7.37
N ILE A 382 -17.97 25.20 -6.84
CA ILE A 382 -18.71 23.99 -7.20
C ILE A 382 -20.20 24.16 -6.84
N GLU A 383 -21.09 23.72 -7.71
CA GLU A 383 -22.50 23.62 -7.38
C GLU A 383 -22.72 22.35 -6.57
N PRO A 384 -23.12 22.47 -5.26
CA PRO A 384 -23.22 21.32 -4.40
C PRO A 384 -24.37 20.38 -4.80
N ASP A 385 -24.29 19.12 -4.40
CA ASP A 385 -25.39 18.19 -4.44
C ASP A 385 -26.28 18.29 -3.16
N SER A 386 -27.20 17.36 -2.98
CA SER A 386 -28.13 17.35 -1.85
C SER A 386 -27.58 16.70 -0.57
N VAL A 387 -26.32 16.21 -0.59
CA VAL A 387 -25.72 15.48 0.51
C VAL A 387 -25.17 16.44 1.54
N GLU A 388 -25.63 16.32 2.79
CA GLU A 388 -25.23 17.21 3.90
C GLU A 388 -24.17 16.61 4.82
N LYS A 389 -23.98 15.29 4.77
CA LYS A 389 -23.04 14.53 5.61
C LYS A 389 -22.26 13.53 4.79
N TYR A 390 -21.01 13.34 5.14
CA TYR A 390 -20.13 12.39 4.50
C TYR A 390 -20.20 11.02 5.18
N ASP A 391 -20.84 10.07 4.56
CA ASP A 391 -20.89 8.67 4.99
C ASP A 391 -21.34 7.75 3.85
N GLU A 392 -21.25 6.44 4.06
CA GLU A 392 -21.55 5.39 3.09
C GLU A 392 -23.02 5.40 2.64
N VAL A 393 -23.93 5.82 3.52
CA VAL A 393 -25.39 5.84 3.25
C VAL A 393 -25.77 7.13 2.55
N SER A 394 -25.33 8.28 3.06
CA SER A 394 -25.68 9.59 2.49
C SER A 394 -25.13 9.77 1.08
N CYS A 395 -23.90 9.28 0.80
CA CYS A 395 -23.25 9.41 -0.51
C CYS A 395 -23.87 8.52 -1.61
N VAL A 396 -24.83 7.64 -1.28
CA VAL A 396 -25.62 6.90 -2.29
C VAL A 396 -26.39 7.85 -3.20
N SER A 397 -26.88 8.97 -2.65
CA SER A 397 -27.62 10.01 -3.39
C SER A 397 -26.71 11.13 -3.95
N GLY A 398 -25.40 10.96 -3.87
CA GLY A 398 -24.43 11.93 -4.33
C GLY A 398 -24.50 12.23 -5.82
N GLY A 399 -24.18 13.46 -6.20
CA GLY A 399 -24.33 13.97 -7.57
C GLY A 399 -23.44 13.30 -8.63
N TYR A 400 -22.35 12.62 -8.20
CA TYR A 400 -21.52 11.82 -9.11
C TYR A 400 -22.04 10.38 -9.30
N GLY A 401 -22.96 9.91 -8.46
CA GLY A 401 -23.44 8.53 -8.50
C GLY A 401 -22.35 7.50 -8.15
N MET A 402 -22.33 6.39 -8.89
CA MET A 402 -21.33 5.33 -8.77
C MET A 402 -20.28 5.49 -9.86
N LEU A 403 -19.02 5.67 -9.47
CA LEU A 403 -17.87 5.73 -10.38
C LEU A 403 -17.00 4.48 -10.25
N GLN A 404 -16.25 4.20 -11.33
CA GLN A 404 -15.31 3.07 -11.37
C GLN A 404 -14.13 3.37 -12.30
N LEU A 405 -13.05 2.61 -12.18
CA LEU A 405 -11.84 2.76 -13.01
C LEU A 405 -11.34 4.22 -13.02
N GLN A 406 -11.12 4.78 -14.22
CA GLN A 406 -10.60 6.13 -14.41
C GLN A 406 -11.65 7.24 -14.20
N GLU A 407 -12.93 6.90 -14.01
CA GLU A 407 -14.01 7.89 -13.95
C GLU A 407 -13.84 8.89 -12.81
N PHE A 408 -13.35 8.44 -11.65
CA PHE A 408 -13.07 9.32 -10.52
C PHE A 408 -11.97 10.33 -10.83
N MET A 409 -10.81 9.87 -11.30
CA MET A 409 -9.71 10.78 -11.65
C MET A 409 -10.06 11.67 -12.83
N ASN A 410 -10.81 11.18 -13.80
CA ASN A 410 -11.29 12.00 -14.92
C ASN A 410 -12.23 13.12 -14.42
N ALA A 411 -13.16 12.80 -13.52
CA ALA A 411 -14.04 13.80 -12.92
C ALA A 411 -13.25 14.81 -12.07
N PHE A 412 -12.31 14.34 -11.24
CA PHE A 412 -11.48 15.16 -10.36
C PHE A 412 -10.53 16.07 -11.12
N MET A 413 -9.88 15.56 -12.18
CA MET A 413 -8.91 16.32 -12.98
C MET A 413 -9.56 17.16 -14.11
N ALA A 414 -10.86 16.97 -14.43
CA ALA A 414 -11.57 17.82 -15.40
C ALA A 414 -11.84 19.24 -14.87
N ILE A 415 -11.59 19.48 -13.59
CA ILE A 415 -11.83 20.76 -12.91
C ILE A 415 -10.60 21.65 -13.12
N ASN A 416 -10.76 22.74 -13.87
CA ASN A 416 -9.69 23.66 -14.30
C ASN A 416 -9.74 24.99 -13.53
#